data_6ffd0ae16d47b7f8488bd541ecff8492
#
_entry.id   6ffd0ae16d47b7f8488bd541ecff8492
#
_cell.length_a   1.000
_cell.length_b   1.000
_cell.length_c   1.000
_cell.angle_alpha   90.00
_cell.angle_beta   90.00
_cell.angle_gamma   90.00
#
_symmetry.space_group_name_H-M   'P 1'
#
loop_
_entity.id
_entity.type
_entity.pdbx_description
1 polymer ?
#
loop_
_entity_poly.entity_id
_entity_poly.type
_entity_poly.pdbx_seq_one_letter_code
_entity_poly.pdbx_strand_id
1 'polypeptide(L)'
;MKVAIITDQHFGARKNSKLFHDYFLKFYTDIFFPYLEENDISVVVDMGDTFDSRKGIDFSALSWAKNNYYDKLSDMGVTVHTIVGNHTAYYKNTNDVNAVDLLLREYENVTVYSEATEVNLGGLKTLFIPWINQENENTTHQLIKKTTCKCAMGHLELNGFRVINKSSWIMACLLYTSDAADE
;
A
#
# COMPACT_ATOMS: atom_id res chain seq x y z
N MET A 1 -7.10 9.10 -16.90
CA MET A 1 -6.51 9.49 -15.61
C MET A 1 -5.21 8.70 -15.43
N LYS A 2 -4.16 9.31 -14.93
CA LYS A 2 -2.93 8.61 -14.50
C LYS A 2 -3.01 8.36 -13.00
N VAL A 3 -2.45 7.26 -12.53
CA VAL A 3 -2.36 6.89 -11.11
C VAL A 3 -0.90 6.52 -10.83
N ALA A 4 -0.32 7.05 -9.76
CA ALA A 4 0.97 6.58 -9.30
C ALA A 4 0.79 5.42 -8.32
N ILE A 5 1.67 4.43 -8.39
CA ILE A 5 1.67 3.28 -7.50
C ILE A 5 2.99 3.29 -6.73
N ILE A 6 2.91 3.18 -5.41
CA ILE A 6 4.04 3.04 -4.51
C ILE A 6 3.78 1.86 -3.57
N THR A 7 4.81 1.23 -3.06
CA THR A 7 4.68 0.06 -2.18
C THR A 7 5.86 -0.05 -1.23
N ASP A 8 5.67 -0.78 -0.12
CA ASP A 8 6.76 -1.20 0.77
C ASP A 8 7.64 -0.03 1.26
N GLN A 9 7.02 1.07 1.64
CA GLN A 9 7.73 2.25 2.09
C GLN A 9 8.45 2.03 3.43
N HIS A 10 7.91 1.14 4.30
CA HIS A 10 8.50 0.74 5.57
C HIS A 10 9.05 1.90 6.40
N PHE A 11 8.23 2.94 6.61
CA PHE A 11 8.64 4.06 7.46
C PHE A 11 9.06 3.56 8.85
N GLY A 12 10.25 3.95 9.30
CA GLY A 12 10.88 3.45 10.51
C GLY A 12 11.81 2.25 10.31
N ALA A 13 12.04 1.83 9.07
CA ALA A 13 12.94 0.73 8.74
C ALA A 13 14.34 0.88 9.33
N ARG A 14 14.99 -0.26 9.60
CA ARG A 14 16.35 -0.32 10.15
C ARG A 14 16.50 0.45 11.46
N LYS A 15 15.53 0.27 12.38
CA LYS A 15 15.50 0.95 13.69
C LYS A 15 15.45 2.47 13.54
N ASN A 16 14.60 2.95 12.67
CA ASN A 16 14.41 4.37 12.38
C ASN A 16 15.69 5.06 11.88
N SER A 17 16.39 4.41 10.96
CA SER A 17 17.67 4.88 10.45
C SER A 17 17.55 6.21 9.71
N LYS A 18 18.27 7.23 10.20
CA LYS A 18 18.33 8.54 9.54
C LYS A 18 18.81 8.45 8.09
N LEU A 19 19.73 7.55 7.78
CA LEU A 19 20.24 7.35 6.41
C LEU A 19 19.09 6.92 5.46
N PHE A 20 18.19 6.04 5.92
CA PHE A 20 17.03 5.64 5.14
C PHE A 20 16.05 6.81 4.96
N HIS A 21 15.80 7.58 6.02
CA HIS A 21 14.96 8.78 5.93
C HIS A 21 15.52 9.81 4.93
N ASP A 22 16.83 10.07 4.95
CA ASP A 22 17.47 10.99 4.02
C ASP A 22 17.36 10.48 2.55
N TYR A 23 17.44 9.16 2.34
CA TYR A 23 17.23 8.54 1.03
C TYR A 23 15.79 8.68 0.53
N PHE A 24 14.81 8.38 1.38
CA PHE A 24 13.41 8.55 1.05
C PHE A 24 13.07 10.02 0.80
N LEU A 25 13.57 10.93 1.64
CA LEU A 25 13.35 12.36 1.42
C LEU A 25 13.85 12.80 0.05
N LYS A 26 15.07 12.41 -0.31
CA LYS A 26 15.63 12.71 -1.63
C LYS A 26 14.77 12.12 -2.77
N PHE A 27 14.31 10.89 -2.65
CA PHE A 27 13.42 10.28 -3.64
C PHE A 27 12.11 11.06 -3.78
N TYR A 28 11.47 11.43 -2.65
CA TYR A 28 10.21 12.16 -2.70
C TYR A 28 10.37 13.56 -3.27
N THR A 29 11.38 14.31 -2.82
CA THR A 29 11.58 15.70 -3.23
C THR A 29 12.13 15.85 -4.64
N ASP A 30 13.03 14.97 -5.06
CA ASP A 30 13.75 15.12 -6.34
C ASP A 30 13.06 14.37 -7.48
N ILE A 31 12.21 13.35 -7.17
CA ILE A 31 11.65 12.47 -8.18
C ILE A 31 10.12 12.38 -8.04
N PHE A 32 9.63 11.92 -6.90
CA PHE A 32 8.24 11.49 -6.79
C PHE A 32 7.24 12.65 -6.87
N PHE A 33 7.38 13.66 -6.02
CA PHE A 33 6.49 14.82 -6.06
C PHE A 33 6.58 15.62 -7.36
N PRO A 34 7.77 15.95 -7.88
CA PRO A 34 7.87 16.58 -9.19
C PRO A 34 7.23 15.77 -10.31
N TYR A 35 7.39 14.44 -10.29
CA TYR A 35 6.76 13.58 -11.28
C TYR A 35 5.22 13.59 -11.20
N LEU A 36 4.64 13.64 -10.01
CA LEU A 36 3.19 13.80 -9.83
C LEU A 36 2.70 15.10 -10.44
N GLU A 37 3.37 16.22 -10.15
CA GLU A 37 3.03 17.55 -10.66
C GLU A 37 3.17 17.65 -12.19
N GLU A 38 4.33 17.26 -12.73
CA GLU A 38 4.61 17.32 -14.17
C GLU A 38 3.67 16.45 -15.02
N ASN A 39 3.08 15.43 -14.43
CA ASN A 39 2.19 14.49 -15.12
C ASN A 39 0.71 14.64 -14.77
N ASP A 40 0.33 15.67 -13.99
CA ASP A 40 -1.03 15.90 -13.49
C ASP A 40 -1.60 14.65 -12.79
N ILE A 41 -0.81 14.00 -11.94
CA ILE A 41 -1.23 12.83 -11.18
C ILE A 41 -1.78 13.27 -9.83
N SER A 42 -3.09 13.10 -9.63
CA SER A 42 -3.78 13.44 -8.40
C SER A 42 -4.23 12.24 -7.58
N VAL A 43 -3.82 11.04 -7.97
CA VAL A 43 -4.15 9.80 -7.25
C VAL A 43 -2.90 8.94 -7.07
N VAL A 44 -2.64 8.56 -5.83
CA VAL A 44 -1.58 7.62 -5.44
C VAL A 44 -2.23 6.37 -4.84
N VAL A 45 -1.76 5.20 -5.22
CA VAL A 45 -2.10 3.93 -4.59
C VAL A 45 -0.86 3.41 -3.86
N ASP A 46 -0.95 3.34 -2.53
CA ASP A 46 0.02 2.68 -1.66
C ASP A 46 -0.38 1.22 -1.47
N MET A 47 0.44 0.33 -1.96
CA MET A 47 0.15 -1.10 -2.04
C MET A 47 0.44 -1.86 -0.74
N GLY A 48 0.67 -1.15 0.36
CA GLY A 48 0.85 -1.71 1.70
C GLY A 48 2.28 -1.67 2.21
N ASP A 49 2.43 -2.16 3.44
CA ASP A 49 3.66 -2.11 4.22
C ASP A 49 4.27 -0.70 4.33
N THR A 50 3.36 0.25 4.55
CA THR A 50 3.67 1.67 4.75
C THR A 50 4.59 1.90 5.95
N PHE A 51 4.35 1.18 7.06
CA PHE A 51 5.18 1.22 8.27
C PHE A 51 5.89 -0.12 8.49
N ASP A 52 7.12 -0.08 9.02
CA ASP A 52 8.00 -1.24 9.12
C ASP A 52 7.59 -2.24 10.23
N SER A 53 6.88 -1.79 11.28
CA SER A 53 6.63 -2.61 12.45
C SER A 53 5.15 -2.74 12.80
N ARG A 54 4.71 -3.98 13.05
CA ARG A 54 3.34 -4.33 13.47
C ARG A 54 2.94 -3.75 14.83
N LYS A 55 3.86 -3.76 15.80
CA LYS A 55 3.53 -3.59 17.21
C LYS A 55 3.87 -2.22 17.77
N GLY A 56 4.49 -1.38 17.01
CA GLY A 56 4.86 -0.06 17.48
C GLY A 56 5.59 0.74 16.41
N ILE A 57 5.43 2.02 16.46
CA ILE A 57 6.14 2.97 15.60
C ILE A 57 6.90 3.94 16.48
N ASP A 58 8.11 4.24 16.08
CA ASP A 58 8.87 5.33 16.68
C ASP A 58 8.21 6.67 16.34
N PHE A 59 8.01 7.53 17.34
CA PHE A 59 7.37 8.83 17.13
C PHE A 59 8.13 9.72 16.16
N SER A 60 9.45 9.59 16.09
CA SER A 60 10.25 10.35 15.11
C SER A 60 10.02 9.83 13.70
N ALA A 61 9.84 8.52 13.50
CA ALA A 61 9.48 7.94 12.21
C ALA A 61 8.08 8.37 11.77
N LEU A 62 7.11 8.37 12.69
CA LEU A 62 5.77 8.84 12.41
C LEU A 62 5.74 10.32 12.03
N SER A 63 6.39 11.16 12.84
CA SER A 63 6.50 12.59 12.56
C SER A 63 7.19 12.85 11.23
N TRP A 64 8.24 12.10 10.94
CA TRP A 64 8.95 12.21 9.67
C TRP A 64 8.06 11.84 8.47
N ALA A 65 7.32 10.73 8.55
CA ALA A 65 6.41 10.28 7.50
C ALA A 65 5.29 11.31 7.25
N LYS A 66 4.70 11.84 8.31
CA LYS A 66 3.68 12.88 8.21
C LYS A 66 4.23 14.13 7.51
N ASN A 67 5.28 14.73 8.05
CA ASN A 67 5.80 16.00 7.57
C ASN A 67 6.39 15.93 6.15
N ASN A 68 6.97 14.80 5.76
CA ASN A 68 7.72 14.69 4.51
C ASN A 68 6.99 13.93 3.40
N TYR A 69 5.88 13.26 3.71
CA TYR A 69 5.11 12.51 2.73
C TYR A 69 3.62 12.87 2.76
N TYR A 70 2.91 12.63 3.86
CA TYR A 70 1.46 12.81 3.89
C TYR A 70 1.00 14.26 3.84
N ASP A 71 1.66 15.16 4.60
CA ASP A 71 1.36 16.60 4.56
C ASP A 71 1.60 17.15 3.16
N LYS A 72 2.68 16.72 2.49
CA LYS A 72 2.99 17.12 1.11
C LYS A 72 1.95 16.66 0.12
N LEU A 73 1.50 15.40 0.20
CA LEU A 73 0.43 14.91 -0.68
C LEU A 73 -0.91 15.62 -0.41
N SER A 74 -1.19 15.94 0.85
CA SER A 74 -2.37 16.71 1.23
C SER A 74 -2.31 18.13 0.66
N ASP A 75 -1.18 18.82 0.82
CA ASP A 75 -0.95 20.18 0.27
C ASP A 75 -1.07 20.22 -1.26
N MET A 76 -0.65 19.14 -1.93
CA MET A 76 -0.76 18.97 -3.38
C MET A 76 -2.18 18.58 -3.84
N GLY A 77 -3.11 18.32 -2.91
CA GLY A 77 -4.48 17.86 -3.24
C GLY A 77 -4.51 16.44 -3.83
N VAL A 78 -3.51 15.62 -3.52
CA VAL A 78 -3.42 14.23 -4.01
C VAL A 78 -4.22 13.31 -3.11
N THR A 79 -5.12 12.51 -3.71
CA THR A 79 -5.84 11.44 -3.02
C THR A 79 -4.94 10.21 -2.89
N VAL A 80 -4.89 9.61 -1.71
CA VAL A 80 -4.12 8.41 -1.42
C VAL A 80 -5.05 7.26 -1.08
N HIS A 81 -4.94 6.18 -1.82
CA HIS A 81 -5.57 4.90 -1.50
C HIS A 81 -4.52 3.95 -0.93
N THR A 82 -4.68 3.52 0.32
CA THR A 82 -3.71 2.67 1.00
C THR A 82 -4.29 1.31 1.31
N ILE A 83 -3.61 0.26 0.90
CA ILE A 83 -3.97 -1.13 1.20
C ILE A 83 -3.20 -1.57 2.46
N VAL A 84 -3.88 -2.26 3.39
CA VAL A 84 -3.21 -2.79 4.59
C VAL A 84 -2.30 -3.95 4.21
N GLY A 85 -1.02 -3.84 4.55
CA GLY A 85 -0.01 -4.89 4.39
C GLY A 85 0.25 -5.67 5.68
N ASN A 86 1.05 -6.72 5.58
CA ASN A 86 1.31 -7.62 6.72
C ASN A 86 2.19 -6.98 7.82
N HIS A 87 3.02 -5.99 7.52
CA HIS A 87 3.78 -5.23 8.52
C HIS A 87 2.96 -4.15 9.22
N THR A 88 1.81 -3.77 8.69
CA THR A 88 0.95 -2.74 9.28
C THR A 88 -0.21 -3.30 10.10
N ALA A 89 -0.60 -4.56 9.90
CA ALA A 89 -1.60 -5.25 10.70
C ALA A 89 -1.02 -5.69 12.05
N TYR A 90 -1.65 -5.29 13.17
CA TYR A 90 -1.17 -5.61 14.51
C TYR A 90 -1.23 -7.11 14.81
N TYR A 91 -2.36 -7.75 14.53
CA TYR A 91 -2.56 -9.19 14.70
C TYR A 91 -2.22 -9.93 13.41
N LYS A 92 -1.85 -11.22 13.54
CA LYS A 92 -1.52 -12.05 12.38
C LYS A 92 -2.73 -12.68 11.69
N ASN A 93 -3.90 -12.54 12.27
CA ASN A 93 -5.13 -13.21 11.82
C ASN A 93 -6.25 -12.25 11.43
N THR A 94 -6.05 -10.93 11.57
CA THR A 94 -7.03 -9.90 11.21
C THR A 94 -6.35 -8.59 10.83
N ASN A 95 -7.01 -7.78 10.00
CA ASN A 95 -6.61 -6.43 9.63
C ASN A 95 -7.34 -5.33 10.43
N ASP A 96 -8.21 -5.67 11.36
CA ASP A 96 -9.05 -4.72 12.11
C ASP A 96 -8.25 -3.64 12.83
N VAL A 97 -7.15 -4.06 13.46
CA VAL A 97 -6.24 -3.14 14.12
C VAL A 97 -4.99 -3.00 13.27
N ASN A 98 -4.84 -1.89 12.60
CA ASN A 98 -3.70 -1.63 11.74
C ASN A 98 -3.15 -0.21 11.92
N ALA A 99 -1.85 -0.07 11.70
CA ALA A 99 -1.14 1.18 11.92
C ALA A 99 -1.62 2.29 10.96
N VAL A 100 -1.97 1.92 9.73
CA VAL A 100 -2.33 2.90 8.69
C VAL A 100 -3.63 3.61 9.07
N ASP A 101 -4.68 2.86 9.41
CA ASP A 101 -5.96 3.45 9.83
C ASP A 101 -5.83 4.26 11.13
N LEU A 102 -5.08 3.74 12.12
CA LEU A 102 -4.93 4.42 13.39
C LEU A 102 -4.12 5.72 13.32
N LEU A 103 -3.09 5.78 12.47
CA LEU A 103 -2.12 6.86 12.45
C LEU A 103 -2.38 7.91 11.36
N LEU A 104 -3.17 7.57 10.33
CA LEU A 104 -3.44 8.45 9.19
C LEU A 104 -4.91 8.89 9.10
N ARG A 105 -5.74 8.54 10.07
CA ARG A 105 -7.16 8.88 10.13
C ARG A 105 -7.46 10.38 10.06
N GLU A 106 -6.51 11.22 10.44
CA GLU A 106 -6.65 12.67 10.39
C GLU A 106 -6.57 13.25 8.96
N TYR A 107 -6.05 12.48 8.00
CA TYR A 107 -5.91 12.91 6.61
C TYR A 107 -7.17 12.60 5.82
N GLU A 108 -7.95 13.63 5.47
CA GLU A 108 -9.17 13.48 4.67
C GLU A 108 -8.92 12.97 3.24
N ASN A 109 -7.70 13.17 2.73
CA ASN A 109 -7.28 12.71 1.42
C ASN A 109 -6.74 11.28 1.42
N VAL A 110 -6.68 10.58 2.57
CA VAL A 110 -6.21 9.20 2.69
C VAL A 110 -7.39 8.26 2.95
N THR A 111 -7.54 7.24 2.12
CA THR A 111 -8.51 6.16 2.30
C THR A 111 -7.78 4.84 2.53
N VAL A 112 -8.08 4.17 3.64
CA VAL A 112 -7.45 2.89 4.03
C VAL A 112 -8.38 1.73 3.71
N TYR A 113 -7.82 0.68 3.12
CA TYR A 113 -8.52 -0.55 2.77
C TYR A 113 -8.00 -1.71 3.60
N SER A 114 -8.78 -2.11 4.61
CA SER A 114 -8.51 -3.26 5.49
C SER A 114 -9.13 -4.54 4.95
N GLU A 115 -10.14 -4.42 4.07
CA GLU A 115 -10.88 -5.50 3.44
C GLU A 115 -10.81 -5.41 1.91
N ALA A 116 -10.96 -6.55 1.24
CA ALA A 116 -11.02 -6.59 -0.22
C ALA A 116 -12.20 -5.75 -0.73
N THR A 117 -11.91 -4.77 -1.58
CA THR A 117 -12.88 -3.74 -1.98
C THR A 117 -12.74 -3.37 -3.45
N GLU A 118 -13.87 -3.30 -4.16
CA GLU A 118 -13.91 -2.77 -5.53
C GLU A 118 -13.88 -1.23 -5.51
N VAL A 119 -12.91 -0.65 -6.19
CA VAL A 119 -12.68 0.80 -6.27
C VAL A 119 -12.72 1.25 -7.72
N ASN A 120 -13.29 2.42 -7.97
CA ASN A 120 -13.27 3.03 -9.30
C ASN A 120 -12.17 4.09 -9.40
N LEU A 121 -11.09 3.76 -10.04
CA LEU A 121 -9.98 4.67 -10.30
C LEU A 121 -10.19 5.34 -11.67
N GLY A 122 -10.98 6.44 -11.69
CA GLY A 122 -11.20 7.23 -12.91
C GLY A 122 -11.80 6.45 -14.08
N GLY A 123 -12.74 5.56 -13.81
CA GLY A 123 -13.40 4.72 -14.80
C GLY A 123 -12.85 3.30 -14.88
N LEU A 124 -11.66 3.03 -14.33
CA LEU A 124 -11.13 1.68 -14.21
C LEU A 124 -11.61 1.06 -12.89
N LYS A 125 -12.49 0.08 -12.98
CA LYS A 125 -12.86 -0.72 -11.81
C LYS A 125 -11.70 -1.62 -11.44
N THR A 126 -11.20 -1.44 -10.23
CA THR A 126 -10.04 -2.14 -9.68
C THR A 126 -10.42 -2.81 -8.38
N LEU A 127 -10.02 -4.06 -8.19
CA LEU A 127 -10.17 -4.77 -6.93
C LEU A 127 -8.92 -4.53 -6.08
N PHE A 128 -9.07 -3.87 -4.92
CA PHE A 128 -8.03 -3.76 -3.92
C PHE A 128 -8.09 -4.95 -2.97
N ILE A 129 -6.95 -5.59 -2.74
CA ILE A 129 -6.83 -6.79 -1.90
C ILE A 129 -5.77 -6.53 -0.84
N PRO A 130 -6.16 -6.20 0.41
CA PRO A 130 -5.22 -6.09 1.51
C PRO A 130 -4.60 -7.44 1.84
N TRP A 131 -3.61 -7.46 2.74
CA TRP A 131 -3.01 -8.70 3.21
C TRP A 131 -4.07 -9.72 3.64
N ILE A 132 -4.02 -10.89 2.99
CA ILE A 132 -4.96 -11.99 3.26
C ILE A 132 -4.50 -12.73 4.51
N ASN A 133 -5.42 -12.90 5.45
CA ASN A 133 -5.22 -13.59 6.72
C ASN A 133 -6.40 -14.53 7.02
N GLN A 134 -6.34 -15.22 8.13
CA GLN A 134 -7.35 -16.25 8.49
C GLN A 134 -8.79 -15.72 8.51
N GLU A 135 -8.99 -14.47 8.91
CA GLU A 135 -10.34 -13.90 9.04
C GLU A 135 -10.94 -13.52 7.69
N ASN A 136 -10.15 -12.88 6.82
CA ASN A 136 -10.66 -12.34 5.55
C ASN A 136 -10.46 -13.24 4.34
N GLU A 137 -9.78 -14.38 4.48
CA GLU A 137 -9.45 -15.29 3.37
C GLU A 137 -10.69 -15.71 2.57
N ASN A 138 -11.72 -16.19 3.26
CA ASN A 138 -12.93 -16.71 2.61
C ASN A 138 -13.70 -15.60 1.88
N THR A 139 -13.88 -14.45 2.50
CA THR A 139 -14.59 -13.30 1.92
C THR A 139 -13.83 -12.74 0.73
N THR A 140 -12.52 -12.63 0.83
CA THR A 140 -11.63 -12.18 -0.25
C THR A 140 -11.69 -13.12 -1.44
N HIS A 141 -11.56 -14.44 -1.23
CA HIS A 141 -11.66 -15.43 -2.30
C HIS A 141 -13.04 -15.45 -2.98
N GLN A 142 -14.12 -15.24 -2.20
CA GLN A 142 -15.46 -15.12 -2.79
C GLN A 142 -15.59 -13.86 -3.66
N LEU A 143 -15.02 -12.75 -3.22
CA LEU A 143 -15.04 -11.50 -3.98
C LEU A 143 -14.22 -11.64 -5.26
N ILE A 144 -13.01 -12.21 -5.20
CA ILE A 144 -12.17 -12.48 -6.38
C ILE A 144 -12.94 -13.31 -7.43
N LYS A 145 -13.70 -14.33 -7.01
CA LYS A 145 -14.48 -15.17 -7.92
C LYS A 145 -15.71 -14.46 -8.52
N LYS A 146 -16.24 -13.44 -7.85
CA LYS A 146 -17.48 -12.75 -8.25
C LYS A 146 -17.23 -11.43 -8.94
N THR A 147 -16.05 -10.83 -8.76
CA THR A 147 -15.74 -9.51 -9.27
C THR A 147 -15.77 -9.46 -10.79
N THR A 148 -16.18 -8.31 -11.30
CA THR A 148 -16.08 -7.97 -12.74
C THR A 148 -14.96 -6.98 -13.01
N CYS A 149 -14.14 -6.68 -12.00
CA CYS A 149 -12.96 -5.83 -12.15
C CYS A 149 -11.96 -6.49 -13.11
N LYS A 150 -11.43 -5.68 -14.04
CA LYS A 150 -10.40 -6.13 -14.99
C LYS A 150 -8.98 -5.95 -14.44
N CYS A 151 -8.84 -5.27 -13.31
CA CYS A 151 -7.58 -5.03 -12.64
C CYS A 151 -7.74 -5.39 -11.16
N ALA A 152 -6.72 -6.03 -10.59
CA ALA A 152 -6.62 -6.22 -9.16
C ALA A 152 -5.24 -5.71 -8.69
N MET A 153 -5.21 -5.06 -7.54
CA MET A 153 -4.02 -4.59 -6.85
C MET A 153 -4.06 -5.11 -5.43
N GLY A 154 -3.01 -5.76 -4.97
CA GLY A 154 -3.04 -6.36 -3.64
C GLY A 154 -1.68 -6.54 -3.00
N HIS A 155 -1.67 -6.57 -1.66
CA HIS A 155 -0.51 -6.93 -0.86
C HIS A 155 -0.56 -8.43 -0.56
N LEU A 156 0.05 -9.25 -1.43
CA LEU A 156 -0.21 -10.67 -1.52
C LEU A 156 1.05 -11.51 -1.29
N GLU A 157 0.89 -12.60 -0.56
CA GLU A 157 1.86 -13.69 -0.47
C GLU A 157 1.42 -14.79 -1.46
N LEU A 158 2.10 -14.93 -2.59
CA LEU A 158 1.74 -15.90 -3.62
C LEU A 158 2.68 -17.10 -3.61
N ASN A 159 2.13 -18.29 -3.47
CA ASN A 159 2.89 -19.53 -3.53
C ASN A 159 3.44 -19.76 -4.95
N GLY A 160 4.72 -20.15 -5.05
CA GLY A 160 5.37 -20.45 -6.34
C GLY A 160 6.28 -19.34 -6.88
N PHE A 161 6.16 -18.10 -6.43
CA PHE A 161 7.11 -17.04 -6.77
C PHE A 161 8.36 -17.09 -5.86
N ARG A 162 9.55 -16.87 -6.36
CA ARG A 162 10.79 -16.91 -5.58
C ARG A 162 11.28 -15.49 -5.30
N VAL A 163 11.42 -15.14 -4.03
CA VAL A 163 12.02 -13.85 -3.61
C VAL A 163 13.54 -13.87 -3.73
N ILE A 164 14.15 -15.03 -3.44
CA ILE A 164 15.60 -15.26 -3.59
C ILE A 164 15.79 -16.68 -4.12
N ASN A 165 16.84 -16.91 -4.92
CA ASN A 165 17.12 -18.21 -5.57
C ASN A 165 17.20 -19.45 -4.65
N LYS A 166 17.09 -19.32 -3.33
CA LYS A 166 17.17 -20.40 -2.34
C LYS A 166 16.05 -20.41 -1.30
N SER A 167 15.08 -19.48 -1.32
CA SER A 167 13.98 -19.46 -0.36
C SER A 167 12.64 -19.71 -1.05
N SER A 168 11.78 -20.48 -0.40
CA SER A 168 10.40 -20.74 -0.83
C SER A 168 9.41 -19.65 -0.36
N TRP A 169 9.90 -18.55 0.16
CA TRP A 169 9.08 -17.42 0.62
C TRP A 169 8.97 -16.37 -0.45
N ILE A 170 7.75 -15.88 -0.65
CA ILE A 170 7.45 -14.92 -1.69
C ILE A 170 6.52 -13.88 -1.12
N MET A 171 6.98 -12.64 -1.21
CA MET A 171 6.10 -11.48 -1.16
C MET A 171 6.07 -10.89 -2.56
N ALA A 172 4.91 -10.79 -3.16
CA ALA A 172 4.72 -10.10 -4.42
C ALA A 172 3.57 -9.14 -4.28
N CYS A 173 3.84 -7.89 -4.51
CA CYS A 173 2.81 -6.92 -4.84
C CYS A 173 2.46 -7.15 -6.30
N LEU A 174 1.25 -7.64 -6.58
CA LEU A 174 0.85 -8.01 -7.94
C LEU A 174 -0.22 -7.09 -8.48
N LEU A 175 0.07 -6.55 -9.66
CA LEU A 175 -0.92 -6.09 -10.61
C LEU A 175 -1.37 -7.31 -11.42
N TYR A 176 -2.60 -7.74 -11.21
CA TYR A 176 -3.21 -8.81 -12.00
C TYR A 176 -4.19 -8.20 -13.00
N THR A 177 -4.05 -8.53 -14.27
CA THR A 177 -5.02 -8.19 -15.30
C THR A 177 -5.70 -9.47 -15.80
N SER A 178 -7.00 -9.43 -16.07
CA SER A 178 -7.82 -10.59 -16.45
C SER A 178 -7.34 -11.33 -17.70
N ASP A 179 -6.50 -10.69 -18.51
CA ASP A 179 -5.98 -11.29 -19.74
C ASP A 179 -4.83 -12.28 -19.49
N ALA A 180 -4.34 -12.39 -18.25
CA ALA A 180 -3.30 -13.34 -17.86
C ALA A 180 -3.85 -14.67 -17.31
N ALA A 181 -5.18 -14.81 -17.21
CA ALA A 181 -5.83 -15.99 -16.64
C ALA A 181 -6.25 -17.05 -17.68
N ASP A 182 -6.09 -16.75 -18.98
CA ASP A 182 -6.51 -17.61 -20.09
C ASP A 182 -5.35 -18.33 -20.79
N GLU A 183 -4.13 -18.38 -20.19
CA GLU A 183 -3.02 -19.19 -20.67
C GLU A 183 -2.63 -20.33 -19.72
#